data_ed331dc33ca8465c5e1165ac7c57fc21
#
_entry.id   ed331dc33ca8465c5e1165ac7c57fc21
#
_cell.length_a   1.000
_cell.length_b   1.000
_cell.length_c   1.000
_cell.angle_alpha   90.00
_cell.angle_beta   90.00
_cell.angle_gamma   90.00
#
_symmetry.space_group_name_H-M   'P 1'
#
loop_
_entity.id
_entity.type
_entity.pdbx_description
1 polymer ?
#
loop_
_entity_poly.entity_id
_entity_poly.type
_entity_poly.pdbx_seq_one_letter_code
_entity_poly.pdbx_strand_id
1 'polypeptide(L)' 'MSKASAIREMSDEQLLHELREAQQSLFRLRVQAATERNDVPSNVKKLRRNIARICTIQRERELAQA' A
#
# COMPACT_ATOMS: atom_id res chain seq x y z
N MET A 1 -3.99 8.97 3.75
CA MET A 1 -4.12 7.53 3.42
C MET A 1 -5.56 7.11 3.45
N SER A 2 -5.93 6.23 2.54
CA SER A 2 -7.31 5.79 2.41
C SER A 2 -7.73 4.88 3.55
N LYS A 3 -8.92 5.11 4.08
CA LYS A 3 -9.53 4.19 5.05
C LYS A 3 -9.97 2.93 4.33
N ALA A 4 -10.12 1.83 5.08
CA ALA A 4 -10.51 0.55 4.51
C ALA A 4 -11.84 0.65 3.73
N SER A 5 -12.80 1.45 4.22
CA SER A 5 -14.07 1.64 3.51
C SER A 5 -13.88 2.28 2.14
N ALA A 6 -13.02 3.28 2.03
CA ALA A 6 -12.71 3.92 0.75
C ALA A 6 -12.03 2.95 -0.21
N ILE A 7 -11.12 2.13 0.29
CA ILE A 7 -10.43 1.13 -0.52
C ILE A 7 -11.43 0.08 -1.04
N ARG A 8 -12.40 -0.31 -0.23
CA ARG A 8 -13.43 -1.28 -0.63
C ARG A 8 -14.34 -0.78 -1.76
N GLU A 9 -14.46 0.53 -1.91
CA GLU A 9 -15.24 1.14 -2.99
C GLU A 9 -14.48 1.19 -4.32
N MET A 10 -13.18 0.97 -4.31
CA MET A 10 -12.35 1.03 -5.52
C MET A 10 -12.55 -0.20 -6.39
N SER A 11 -12.44 0.00 -7.72
CA SER A 11 -12.40 -1.11 -8.66
C SER A 11 -11.11 -1.90 -8.53
N ASP A 12 -11.06 -3.11 -9.10
CA ASP A 12 -9.85 -3.93 -9.06
C ASP A 12 -8.66 -3.24 -9.74
N GLU A 13 -8.92 -2.53 -10.83
CA GLU A 13 -7.87 -1.78 -11.52
C GLU A 13 -7.33 -0.65 -10.65
N GLN A 14 -8.20 0.06 -9.96
CA GLN A 14 -7.81 1.13 -9.06
C GLN A 14 -6.99 0.57 -7.87
N LEU A 15 -7.40 -0.58 -7.33
CA LEU A 15 -6.66 -1.22 -6.26
C LEU A 15 -5.26 -1.61 -6.69
N LEU A 16 -5.14 -2.17 -7.90
CA LEU A 16 -3.84 -2.56 -8.42
C LEU A 16 -2.95 -1.35 -8.63
N HIS A 17 -3.52 -0.27 -9.17
CA HIS A 17 -2.80 0.98 -9.38
C HIS A 17 -2.30 1.56 -8.05
N GLU A 18 -3.17 1.64 -7.05
CA GLU A 18 -2.82 2.14 -5.71
C GLU A 18 -1.73 1.28 -5.07
N LEU A 19 -1.83 -0.03 -5.22
CA LEU A 19 -0.83 -0.95 -4.69
C LEU A 19 0.54 -0.71 -5.31
N ARG A 20 0.58 -0.57 -6.63
CA ARG A 20 1.83 -0.30 -7.35
C ARG A 20 2.45 1.02 -6.93
N GLU A 21 1.65 2.07 -6.85
CA GLU A 21 2.14 3.38 -6.42
C GLU A 21 2.66 3.34 -4.99
N ALA A 22 1.95 2.68 -4.08
CA ALA A 22 2.37 2.56 -2.70
C ALA A 22 3.68 1.78 -2.58
N GLN A 23 3.83 0.71 -3.36
CA GLN A 23 5.06 -0.09 -3.38
C GLN A 23 6.24 0.71 -3.92
N GLN A 24 6.03 1.50 -4.97
CA GLN A 24 7.06 2.35 -5.53
C GLN A 24 7.50 3.42 -4.53
N SER A 25 6.55 4.03 -3.84
CA SER A 25 6.84 5.03 -2.82
C SER A 25 7.63 4.42 -1.66
N LEU A 26 7.25 3.23 -1.22
CA LEU A 26 7.94 2.51 -0.15
C LEU A 26 9.38 2.19 -0.56
N PHE A 27 9.56 1.70 -1.77
CA PHE A 27 10.89 1.39 -2.31
C PHE A 27 11.76 2.64 -2.33
N ARG A 28 11.22 3.75 -2.83
CA ARG A 28 11.94 5.01 -2.93
C ARG A 28 12.38 5.52 -1.55
N LEU A 29 11.48 5.44 -0.56
CA LEU A 29 11.79 5.86 0.80
C LEU A 29 12.87 4.97 1.44
N ARG A 30 12.82 3.66 1.17
CA ARG A 30 13.84 2.73 1.67
C ARG A 30 15.21 3.03 1.07
N VAL A 31 15.26 3.35 -0.23
CA VAL A 31 16.50 3.71 -0.90
C VAL A 31 17.06 5.00 -0.31
N GLN A 32 16.23 6.00 -0.09
CA GLN A 32 16.65 7.25 0.53
C GLN A 32 17.21 7.02 1.94
N ALA A 33 16.52 6.23 2.75
CA ALA A 33 16.96 5.92 4.10
C ALA A 33 18.30 5.21 4.12
N ALA A 34 18.51 4.29 3.20
CA ALA A 34 19.77 3.58 3.07
C ALA A 34 20.91 4.49 2.62
N THR A 35 20.62 5.42 1.71
CA THR A 35 21.62 6.35 1.15
C THR A 35 21.97 7.46 2.13
N GLU A 36 20.99 8.03 2.77
CA GLU A 36 21.16 9.19 3.65
C GLU A 36 21.32 8.82 5.13
N ARG A 37 21.17 7.54 5.46
CA ARG A 37 21.22 7.02 6.83
C ARG A 37 20.21 7.71 7.77
N ASN A 38 19.08 8.14 7.20
CA ASN A 38 18.01 8.72 7.99
C ASN A 38 17.19 7.64 8.68
N ASP A 39 16.63 7.98 9.84
CA ASP A 39 15.68 7.10 10.50
C ASP A 39 14.50 6.83 9.59
N VAL A 40 13.90 5.63 9.75
CA VAL A 40 12.72 5.25 8.98
C VAL A 40 11.59 6.22 9.33
N PRO A 41 11.13 7.06 8.39
CA PRO A 41 10.09 8.03 8.71
C PRO A 41 8.75 7.34 8.97
N SER A 42 7.88 8.01 9.73
CA SER A 42 6.54 7.50 10.01
C SER A 42 5.76 7.20 8.72
N ASN A 43 6.10 7.87 7.62
CA ASN A 43 5.50 7.63 6.31
C ASN A 43 5.70 6.20 5.81
N VAL A 44 6.85 5.57 6.11
CA VAL A 44 7.09 4.18 5.74
C VAL A 44 6.11 3.25 6.45
N LYS A 45 5.86 3.49 7.72
CA LYS A 45 4.89 2.69 8.50
C LYS A 45 3.48 2.86 7.92
N LYS A 46 3.10 4.09 7.59
CA LYS A 46 1.79 4.38 7.00
C LYS A 46 1.62 3.70 5.65
N LEU A 47 2.65 3.76 4.80
CA LEU A 47 2.63 3.09 3.50
C LEU A 47 2.52 1.58 3.62
N ARG A 48 3.26 0.99 4.55
CA ARG A 48 3.20 -0.46 4.79
C ARG A 48 1.81 -0.88 5.23
N ARG A 49 1.17 -0.12 6.12
CA ARG A 49 -0.20 -0.39 6.56
C ARG A 49 -1.19 -0.26 5.42
N ASN A 50 -1.02 0.75 4.56
CA ASN A 50 -1.89 0.95 3.41
C ASN A 50 -1.77 -0.22 2.42
N ILE A 51 -0.56 -0.65 2.13
CA ILE A 51 -0.30 -1.82 1.29
C ILE A 51 -0.97 -3.06 1.87
N ALA A 52 -0.85 -3.28 3.18
CA ALA A 52 -1.47 -4.41 3.85
C ALA A 52 -3.00 -4.37 3.72
N ARG A 53 -3.62 -3.19 3.87
CA ARG A 53 -5.07 -3.03 3.68
C ARG A 53 -5.50 -3.37 2.26
N ILE A 54 -4.78 -2.87 1.27
CA ILE A 54 -5.09 -3.14 -0.14
C ILE A 54 -4.97 -4.64 -0.42
N CYS A 55 -3.90 -5.27 0.04
CA CYS A 55 -3.70 -6.71 -0.13
C CYS A 55 -4.79 -7.52 0.55
N THR A 56 -5.22 -7.12 1.74
CA THR A 56 -6.30 -7.78 2.46
C THR A 56 -7.60 -7.73 1.68
N ILE A 57 -7.95 -6.56 1.15
CA ILE A 57 -9.17 -6.39 0.37
C ILE A 57 -9.12 -7.15 -0.94
N GLN A 58 -7.98 -7.16 -1.62
CA GLN A 58 -7.80 -7.99 -2.81
C GLN A 58 -8.00 -9.47 -2.50
N ARG A 59 -7.46 -9.92 -1.37
CA ARG A 59 -7.63 -11.30 -0.93
C ARG A 59 -9.08 -11.64 -0.63
N GLU A 60 -9.79 -10.73 0.05
CA GLU A 60 -11.23 -10.90 0.30
C GLU A 60 -12.02 -11.06 -0.99
N ARG A 61 -11.69 -10.27 -2.03
CA ARG A 61 -12.34 -10.34 -3.33
C ARG A 61 -12.06 -11.65 -4.05
N GLU A 62 -10.82 -12.12 -4.00
CA GLU A 62 -10.45 -13.42 -4.56
C GLU A 62 -11.25 -14.55 -3.92
N LEU A 63 -11.35 -14.52 -2.59
CA LEU A 63 -12.09 -15.54 -1.86
C LEU A 63 -13.60 -15.50 -2.14
N ALA A 64 -14.15 -14.30 -2.33
CA ALA A 64 -15.56 -14.13 -2.65
C ALA A 64 -15.90 -14.62 -4.05
N GLN A 65 -14.92 -14.59 -4.98
CA GLN A 65 -15.10 -15.03 -6.36
C GLN A 65 -14.79 -16.50 -6.58
N ALA A 66 -14.18 -17.15 -5.61
CA ALA A 66 -13.77 -18.53 -5.71
C ALA A 66 -14.95 -19.52 -5.61
#